data_54068dcf3b7292b1b2774a0e8b0e307a
#
_entry.id   54068dcf3b7292b1b2774a0e8b0e307a
#
_cell.length_a   1.000
_cell.length_b   1.000
_cell.length_c   1.000
_cell.angle_alpha   90.00
_cell.angle_beta   90.00
_cell.angle_gamma   90.00
#
_symmetry.space_group_name_H-M   'P 1'
#
loop_
_entity.id
_entity.type
_entity.pdbx_description
1 polymer ?
#
loop_
_entity_poly.entity_id
_entity_poly.type
_entity_poly.pdbx_seq_one_letter_code
_entity_poly.pdbx_strand_id
1 'polypeptide(L)'
;MIPVNELATTRHGTVCVHRFDAYVGQSCLLYGEFSGEETDFLCALVGPGSVVVDGGANVGALTLPLARRVGELGLVVAIEPQRLTFQALCATVASNHLTNVRTEHAALGKARGEILVPPLDLTRAQNVGGFSVKGHSAGEPVRMLAIDDLKLPNVTLLKLDLEGMERDALVGAADTIRRCQPMLYVENDREEHSTALLEDMKRLGYRCFWHKPPLYRRHNFRDVRHNIFPGIVSVNVLALPKHDTRDFGLEAA
;
A
#
# COMPACT_ATOMS: atom_id res chain seq x y z
N MET A 1 -26.37 13.47 11.50
CA MET A 1 -25.58 12.39 10.87
C MET A 1 -24.16 12.53 11.40
N ILE A 2 -23.58 11.46 11.95
CA ILE A 2 -22.19 11.50 12.44
C ILE A 2 -21.28 11.46 11.21
N PRO A 3 -20.32 12.40 11.05
CA PRO A 3 -19.38 12.35 9.93
C PRO A 3 -18.51 11.09 10.04
N VAL A 4 -18.50 10.29 9.00
CA VAL A 4 -17.72 9.03 8.93
C VAL A 4 -16.30 9.26 8.43
N ASN A 5 -16.05 10.39 7.74
CA ASN A 5 -14.74 10.79 7.24
C ASN A 5 -14.26 12.05 7.95
N GLU A 6 -12.94 12.17 8.10
CA GLU A 6 -12.27 13.33 8.71
C GLU A 6 -10.98 13.65 7.97
N LEU A 7 -10.63 14.93 7.88
CA LEU A 7 -9.36 15.38 7.32
C LEU A 7 -8.32 15.45 8.45
N ALA A 8 -7.40 14.51 8.46
CA ALA A 8 -6.30 14.45 9.41
C ALA A 8 -5.08 15.23 8.88
N THR A 9 -4.58 16.19 9.65
CA THR A 9 -3.27 16.82 9.38
C THR A 9 -2.18 15.84 9.79
N THR A 10 -1.33 15.45 8.84
CA THR A 10 -0.23 14.53 9.05
C THR A 10 1.12 15.17 8.73
N ARG A 11 2.21 14.48 9.07
CA ARG A 11 3.59 14.89 8.76
C ARG A 11 3.79 15.19 7.26
N HIS A 12 3.04 14.48 6.41
CA HIS A 12 3.20 14.59 4.96
C HIS A 12 2.13 15.45 4.27
N GLY A 13 1.12 15.89 5.00
CA GLY A 13 0.02 16.71 4.48
C GLY A 13 -1.32 16.26 5.04
N THR A 14 -2.40 16.50 4.30
CA THR A 14 -3.77 16.20 4.73
C THR A 14 -4.19 14.84 4.19
N VAL A 15 -4.63 13.94 5.08
CA VAL A 15 -5.21 12.63 4.70
C VAL A 15 -6.68 12.60 5.05
N CYS A 16 -7.53 12.23 4.10
CA CYS A 16 -8.94 11.98 4.35
C CYS A 16 -9.09 10.55 4.91
N VAL A 17 -9.36 10.44 6.20
CA VAL A 17 -9.42 9.16 6.90
C VAL A 17 -10.84 8.74 7.23
N HIS A 18 -11.07 7.44 7.34
CA HIS A 18 -12.28 6.91 7.96
C HIS A 18 -12.14 7.01 9.48
N ARG A 19 -13.04 7.76 10.11
CA ARG A 19 -12.96 8.13 11.53
C ARG A 19 -12.94 6.91 12.46
N PHE A 20 -13.60 5.84 12.08
CA PHE A 20 -13.73 4.60 12.86
C PHE A 20 -12.82 3.48 12.36
N ASP A 21 -11.89 3.78 11.45
CA ASP A 21 -10.86 2.82 11.08
C ASP A 21 -9.85 2.64 12.22
N ALA A 22 -9.72 1.40 12.67
CA ALA A 22 -8.96 1.04 13.86
C ALA A 22 -7.44 1.24 13.73
N TYR A 23 -6.90 1.25 12.50
CA TYR A 23 -5.45 1.33 12.28
C TYR A 23 -5.04 2.61 11.55
N VAL A 24 -5.28 2.71 10.24
CA VAL A 24 -4.82 3.86 9.44
C VAL A 24 -5.48 5.15 9.90
N GLY A 25 -6.81 5.13 10.08
CA GLY A 25 -7.59 6.28 10.54
C GLY A 25 -7.14 6.75 11.91
N GLN A 26 -7.11 5.85 12.90
CA GLN A 26 -6.71 6.21 14.27
C GLN A 26 -5.25 6.64 14.35
N SER A 27 -4.35 6.02 13.56
CA SER A 27 -2.95 6.42 13.51
C SER A 27 -2.77 7.85 12.99
N CYS A 28 -3.41 8.18 11.86
CA CYS A 28 -3.37 9.52 11.29
C CYS A 28 -4.01 10.57 12.22
N LEU A 29 -5.12 10.24 12.87
CA LEU A 29 -5.81 11.16 13.80
C LEU A 29 -5.03 11.39 15.09
N LEU A 30 -4.46 10.34 15.66
CA LEU A 30 -3.78 10.42 16.96
C LEU A 30 -2.33 10.84 16.83
N TYR A 31 -1.57 10.20 15.93
CA TYR A 31 -0.12 10.41 15.80
C TYR A 31 0.27 11.41 14.71
N GLY A 32 -0.66 11.74 13.79
CA GLY A 32 -0.39 12.56 12.62
C GLY A 32 0.51 11.86 11.60
N GLU A 33 0.54 10.52 11.61
CA GLU A 33 1.25 9.69 10.64
C GLU A 33 0.71 8.26 10.70
N PHE A 34 0.94 7.48 9.65
CA PHE A 34 0.67 6.05 9.62
C PHE A 34 1.97 5.30 9.39
N SER A 35 2.24 4.26 10.23
CA SER A 35 3.41 3.39 10.12
C SER A 35 4.70 4.16 9.79
N GLY A 36 5.10 5.09 10.69
CA GLY A 36 6.11 6.11 10.36
C GLY A 36 7.46 5.53 9.95
N GLU A 37 7.89 4.39 10.52
CA GLU A 37 9.14 3.72 10.13
C GLU A 37 9.02 3.09 8.74
N GLU A 38 7.88 2.47 8.43
CA GLU A 38 7.59 1.92 7.10
C GLU A 38 7.54 3.02 6.03
N THR A 39 6.86 4.12 6.36
CA THR A 39 6.77 5.30 5.48
C THR A 39 8.16 5.85 5.16
N ASP A 40 9.02 6.02 6.16
CA ASP A 40 10.39 6.51 5.98
C ASP A 40 11.22 5.53 5.13
N PHE A 41 11.07 4.24 5.38
CA PHE A 41 11.74 3.19 4.62
C PHE A 41 11.32 3.19 3.14
N LEU A 42 10.02 3.18 2.86
CA LEU A 42 9.49 3.24 1.49
C LEU A 42 9.97 4.50 0.74
N CYS A 43 9.98 5.65 1.42
CA CYS A 43 10.51 6.89 0.86
C CYS A 43 12.02 6.82 0.58
N ALA A 44 12.78 6.02 1.33
CA ALA A 44 14.21 5.80 1.08
C ALA A 44 14.49 4.90 -0.14
N LEU A 45 13.54 4.02 -0.50
CA LEU A 45 13.67 3.15 -1.69
C LEU A 45 13.56 3.92 -3.01
N VAL A 46 12.90 5.08 -3.02
CA VAL A 46 12.60 5.83 -4.25
C VAL A 46 13.19 7.23 -4.23
N GLY A 47 13.28 7.86 -5.38
CA GLY A 47 13.79 9.22 -5.55
C GLY A 47 13.03 10.01 -6.60
N PRO A 48 13.42 11.27 -6.85
CA PRO A 48 12.81 12.08 -7.90
C PRO A 48 12.79 11.37 -9.25
N GLY A 49 11.64 11.41 -9.95
CA GLY A 49 11.44 10.74 -11.22
C GLY A 49 11.08 9.25 -11.14
N SER A 50 11.05 8.64 -9.95
CA SER A 50 10.62 7.25 -9.78
C SER A 50 9.16 7.05 -10.15
N VAL A 51 8.84 5.86 -10.67
CA VAL A 51 7.47 5.40 -10.91
C VAL A 51 7.14 4.31 -9.89
N VAL A 52 6.08 4.52 -9.14
CA VAL A 52 5.62 3.63 -8.07
C VAL A 52 4.21 3.12 -8.38
N VAL A 53 3.98 1.83 -8.20
CA VAL A 53 2.63 1.26 -8.11
C VAL A 53 2.36 0.98 -6.64
N ASP A 54 1.34 1.62 -6.09
CA ASP A 54 0.84 1.44 -4.73
C ASP A 54 -0.46 0.65 -4.80
N GLY A 55 -0.35 -0.68 -4.75
CA GLY A 55 -1.47 -1.60 -4.72
C GLY A 55 -1.99 -1.76 -3.30
N GLY A 56 -3.31 -1.61 -3.11
CA GLY A 56 -3.92 -1.47 -1.79
C GLY A 56 -3.57 -0.11 -1.17
N ALA A 57 -3.80 0.96 -1.94
CA ALA A 57 -3.42 2.31 -1.52
C ALA A 57 -4.22 2.83 -0.32
N ASN A 58 -5.30 2.16 0.04
CA ASN A 58 -6.19 2.53 1.12
C ASN A 58 -6.62 4.01 0.97
N VAL A 59 -6.63 4.80 2.02
CA VAL A 59 -6.94 6.25 2.00
C VAL A 59 -5.77 7.12 1.52
N GLY A 60 -4.66 6.53 1.08
CA GLY A 60 -3.50 7.24 0.54
C GLY A 60 -2.47 7.68 1.58
N ALA A 61 -2.47 7.07 2.78
CA ALA A 61 -1.53 7.42 3.84
C ALA A 61 -0.06 7.14 3.46
N LEU A 62 0.21 6.11 2.64
CA LEU A 62 1.53 5.84 2.05
C LEU A 62 1.69 6.47 0.65
N THR A 63 0.61 6.57 -0.12
CA THR A 63 0.60 7.24 -1.44
C THR A 63 1.11 8.68 -1.35
N LEU A 64 0.64 9.45 -0.35
CA LEU A 64 0.98 10.87 -0.19
C LEU A 64 2.48 11.12 0.01
N PRO A 65 3.18 10.48 0.97
CA PRO A 65 4.63 10.64 1.12
C PRO A 65 5.42 10.14 -0.10
N LEU A 66 5.01 9.04 -0.72
CA LEU A 66 5.62 8.53 -1.94
C LEU A 66 5.50 9.54 -3.10
N ALA A 67 4.31 10.12 -3.30
CA ALA A 67 4.09 11.12 -4.35
C ALA A 67 4.97 12.36 -4.16
N ARG A 68 5.11 12.84 -2.92
CA ARG A 68 6.03 13.94 -2.61
C ARG A 68 7.48 13.58 -2.85
N ARG A 69 7.88 12.35 -2.53
CA ARG A 69 9.25 11.87 -2.67
C ARG A 69 9.67 11.72 -4.11
N VAL A 70 8.78 11.20 -4.98
CA VAL A 70 9.09 11.04 -6.41
C VAL A 70 9.01 12.37 -7.18
N GLY A 71 8.32 13.38 -6.65
CA GLY A 71 8.26 14.72 -7.21
C GLY A 71 7.52 14.80 -8.56
N GLU A 72 7.53 15.98 -9.17
CA GLU A 72 6.75 16.28 -10.39
C GLU A 72 7.15 15.43 -11.60
N LEU A 73 8.41 14.97 -11.66
CA LEU A 73 8.91 14.10 -12.74
C LEU A 73 8.62 12.62 -12.52
N GLY A 74 8.14 12.25 -11.32
CA GLY A 74 7.75 10.90 -10.96
C GLY A 74 6.26 10.66 -11.12
N LEU A 75 5.83 9.43 -10.85
CA LEU A 75 4.44 9.03 -10.89
C LEU A 75 4.15 8.02 -9.78
N VAL A 76 3.03 8.19 -9.09
CA VAL A 76 2.45 7.13 -8.25
C VAL A 76 1.13 6.69 -8.87
N VAL A 77 0.98 5.39 -9.14
CA VAL A 77 -0.31 4.79 -9.52
C VAL A 77 -0.87 4.11 -8.29
N ALA A 78 -1.89 4.72 -7.70
CA ALA A 78 -2.53 4.28 -6.46
C ALA A 78 -3.82 3.53 -6.77
N ILE A 79 -3.91 2.27 -6.34
CA ILE A 79 -4.99 1.35 -6.72
C ILE A 79 -5.68 0.88 -5.45
N GLU A 80 -7.01 1.08 -5.41
CA GLU A 80 -7.83 0.74 -4.24
C GLU A 80 -9.18 0.16 -4.70
N PRO A 81 -9.53 -1.06 -4.31
CA PRO A 81 -10.77 -1.71 -4.74
C PRO A 81 -12.00 -1.27 -3.96
N GLN A 82 -11.86 -0.90 -2.68
CA GLN A 82 -12.99 -0.55 -1.85
C GLN A 82 -13.49 0.86 -2.20
N ARG A 83 -14.71 0.98 -2.71
CA ARG A 83 -15.25 2.23 -3.24
C ARG A 83 -15.19 3.42 -2.27
N LEU A 84 -15.58 3.22 -1.00
CA LEU A 84 -15.59 4.32 -0.02
C LEU A 84 -14.15 4.74 0.35
N THR A 85 -13.25 3.79 0.46
CA THR A 85 -11.83 4.01 0.71
C THR A 85 -11.16 4.69 -0.49
N PHE A 86 -11.51 4.28 -1.72
CA PHE A 86 -11.07 4.94 -2.94
C PHE A 86 -11.53 6.41 -3.02
N GLN A 87 -12.76 6.73 -2.58
CA GLN A 87 -13.22 8.12 -2.51
C GLN A 87 -12.38 8.94 -1.52
N ALA A 88 -12.01 8.37 -0.39
CA ALA A 88 -11.12 9.01 0.58
C ALA A 88 -9.68 9.17 0.03
N LEU A 89 -9.15 8.19 -0.71
CA LEU A 89 -7.89 8.29 -1.45
C LEU A 89 -7.92 9.48 -2.42
N CYS A 90 -8.96 9.59 -3.25
CA CYS A 90 -9.12 10.72 -4.17
C CYS A 90 -9.16 12.07 -3.44
N ALA A 91 -9.86 12.12 -2.29
CA ALA A 91 -9.90 13.33 -1.45
C ALA A 91 -8.50 13.67 -0.88
N THR A 92 -7.73 12.67 -0.44
CA THR A 92 -6.34 12.84 0.01
C THR A 92 -5.48 13.43 -1.11
N VAL A 93 -5.53 12.85 -2.31
CA VAL A 93 -4.77 13.32 -3.49
C VAL A 93 -5.13 14.77 -3.83
N ALA A 94 -6.43 15.07 -3.94
CA ALA A 94 -6.93 16.41 -4.29
C ALA A 94 -6.58 17.46 -3.24
N SER A 95 -6.74 17.15 -1.95
CA SER A 95 -6.44 18.08 -0.84
C SER A 95 -4.95 18.45 -0.73
N ASN A 96 -4.06 17.67 -1.33
CA ASN A 96 -2.62 17.91 -1.35
C ASN A 96 -2.09 18.41 -2.70
N HIS A 97 -2.99 18.68 -3.66
CA HIS A 97 -2.64 19.15 -5.00
C HIS A 97 -1.65 18.25 -5.75
N LEU A 98 -1.75 16.92 -5.55
CA LEU A 98 -0.84 15.95 -6.15
C LEU A 98 -1.23 15.67 -7.60
N THR A 99 -0.53 16.31 -8.54
CA THR A 99 -0.74 16.13 -9.99
C THR A 99 0.00 14.92 -10.55
N ASN A 100 0.93 14.35 -9.77
CA ASN A 100 1.74 13.19 -10.10
C ASN A 100 1.19 11.87 -9.51
N VAL A 101 -0.09 11.84 -9.12
CA VAL A 101 -0.78 10.64 -8.65
C VAL A 101 -1.93 10.30 -9.61
N ARG A 102 -1.92 9.07 -10.10
CA ARG A 102 -3.04 8.47 -10.84
C ARG A 102 -3.76 7.48 -9.92
N THR A 103 -5.03 7.73 -9.64
CA THR A 103 -5.86 6.84 -8.82
C THR A 103 -6.68 5.90 -9.69
N GLU A 104 -6.76 4.61 -9.31
CA GLU A 104 -7.51 3.58 -10.02
C GLU A 104 -8.47 2.87 -9.05
N HIS A 105 -9.78 2.98 -9.29
CA HIS A 105 -10.78 2.17 -8.58
C HIS A 105 -10.80 0.77 -9.19
N ALA A 106 -9.99 -0.12 -8.64
CA ALA A 106 -9.81 -1.48 -9.15
C ALA A 106 -9.18 -2.40 -8.10
N ALA A 107 -9.37 -3.70 -8.23
CA ALA A 107 -8.55 -4.72 -7.60
C ALA A 107 -7.36 -5.06 -8.51
N LEU A 108 -6.22 -5.44 -7.91
CA LEU A 108 -5.11 -6.04 -8.65
C LEU A 108 -5.23 -7.57 -8.64
N GLY A 109 -4.99 -8.18 -9.78
CA GLY A 109 -5.01 -9.63 -9.94
C GLY A 109 -4.18 -10.08 -11.13
N LYS A 110 -4.31 -11.36 -11.49
CA LYS A 110 -3.51 -11.97 -12.58
C LYS A 110 -3.93 -11.54 -13.99
N ALA A 111 -5.18 -11.06 -14.16
CA ALA A 111 -5.72 -10.66 -15.45
C ALA A 111 -6.91 -9.71 -15.24
N ARG A 112 -7.36 -9.11 -16.33
CA ARG A 112 -8.61 -8.33 -16.34
C ARG A 112 -9.80 -9.19 -15.99
N GLY A 113 -10.71 -8.63 -15.23
CA GLY A 113 -11.93 -9.29 -14.80
C GLY A 113 -12.76 -8.42 -13.88
N GLU A 114 -13.57 -9.06 -13.08
CA GLU A 114 -14.40 -8.45 -12.05
C GLU A 114 -14.30 -9.26 -10.77
N ILE A 115 -14.39 -8.59 -9.64
CA ILE A 115 -14.44 -9.18 -8.31
C ILE A 115 -15.52 -8.50 -7.49
N LEU A 116 -16.13 -9.23 -6.57
CA LEU A 116 -17.11 -8.68 -5.64
C LEU A 116 -16.42 -8.20 -4.38
N VAL A 117 -16.54 -6.90 -4.09
CA VAL A 117 -15.96 -6.28 -2.90
C VAL A 117 -17.07 -6.03 -1.88
N PRO A 118 -16.97 -6.59 -0.66
CA PRO A 118 -18.02 -6.42 0.34
C PRO A 118 -18.12 -4.95 0.76
N PRO A 119 -19.35 -4.44 1.04
CA PRO A 119 -19.54 -3.07 1.48
C PRO A 119 -18.96 -2.86 2.88
N LEU A 120 -18.41 -1.66 3.12
CA LEU A 120 -17.93 -1.24 4.44
C LEU A 120 -19.05 -0.55 5.23
N ASP A 121 -19.14 -0.87 6.52
CA ASP A 121 -19.93 -0.11 7.48
C ASP A 121 -19.05 0.88 8.25
N LEU A 122 -18.88 2.08 7.70
CA LEU A 122 -18.02 3.13 8.29
C LEU A 122 -18.59 3.75 9.58
N THR A 123 -19.70 3.26 10.12
CA THR A 123 -20.31 3.82 11.33
C THR A 123 -19.81 3.20 12.64
N ARG A 124 -18.98 2.16 12.56
CA ARG A 124 -18.43 1.42 13.70
C ARG A 124 -16.94 1.16 13.56
N ALA A 125 -16.27 0.96 14.70
CA ALA A 125 -14.85 0.62 14.73
C ALA A 125 -14.58 -0.72 14.03
N GLN A 126 -13.66 -0.73 13.07
CA GLN A 126 -13.22 -1.91 12.32
C GLN A 126 -11.85 -1.68 11.70
N ASN A 127 -11.20 -2.75 11.27
CA ASN A 127 -10.03 -2.67 10.39
C ASN A 127 -10.52 -2.48 8.95
N VAL A 128 -10.48 -1.25 8.44
CA VAL A 128 -10.93 -0.94 7.08
C VAL A 128 -9.97 -1.48 6.02
N GLY A 129 -8.68 -1.49 6.31
CA GLY A 129 -7.64 -1.98 5.39
C GLY A 129 -7.53 -3.50 5.32
N GLY A 130 -7.84 -4.23 6.40
CA GLY A 130 -7.64 -5.68 6.51
C GLY A 130 -8.73 -6.55 5.87
N PHE A 131 -9.43 -6.04 4.86
CA PHE A 131 -10.52 -6.77 4.20
C PHE A 131 -10.01 -7.54 2.99
N SER A 132 -9.94 -8.88 3.09
CA SER A 132 -9.73 -9.69 1.89
C SER A 132 -10.83 -9.45 0.87
N VAL A 133 -10.46 -9.13 -0.35
CA VAL A 133 -11.42 -9.01 -1.47
C VAL A 133 -11.64 -10.35 -2.19
N LYS A 134 -10.94 -11.42 -1.78
CA LYS A 134 -11.01 -12.73 -2.43
C LYS A 134 -12.12 -13.61 -1.85
N GLY A 135 -12.86 -14.29 -2.73
CA GLY A 135 -13.80 -15.34 -2.33
C GLY A 135 -15.18 -14.90 -1.88
N HIS A 136 -15.53 -13.63 -2.07
CA HIS A 136 -16.87 -13.14 -1.75
C HIS A 136 -17.89 -13.51 -2.84
N SER A 137 -19.07 -13.98 -2.40
CA SER A 137 -20.21 -14.29 -3.27
C SER A 137 -21.21 -13.12 -3.37
N ALA A 138 -21.00 -12.04 -2.60
CA ALA A 138 -21.85 -10.85 -2.58
C ALA A 138 -21.00 -9.59 -2.32
N GLY A 139 -21.35 -8.48 -2.96
CA GLY A 139 -20.64 -7.20 -2.83
C GLY A 139 -20.88 -6.29 -4.01
N GLU A 140 -20.18 -5.17 -4.02
CA GLU A 140 -20.14 -4.26 -5.18
C GLU A 140 -19.22 -4.87 -6.25
N PRO A 141 -19.63 -4.94 -7.53
CA PRO A 141 -18.76 -5.36 -8.61
C PRO A 141 -17.67 -4.31 -8.85
N VAL A 142 -16.42 -4.74 -8.79
CA VAL A 142 -15.24 -3.91 -9.02
C VAL A 142 -14.38 -4.55 -10.08
N ARG A 143 -13.91 -3.73 -11.03
CA ARG A 143 -13.00 -4.21 -12.08
C ARG A 143 -11.70 -4.71 -11.48
N MET A 144 -11.15 -5.75 -12.07
CA MET A 144 -9.83 -6.28 -11.77
C MET A 144 -8.87 -5.96 -12.91
N LEU A 145 -7.65 -5.54 -12.58
CA LEU A 145 -6.58 -5.19 -13.51
C LEU A 145 -5.36 -6.06 -13.24
N ALA A 146 -4.64 -6.41 -14.31
CA ALA A 146 -3.25 -6.80 -14.19
C ALA A 146 -2.36 -5.55 -14.14
N ILE A 147 -1.24 -5.59 -13.43
CA ILE A 147 -0.27 -4.46 -13.41
C ILE A 147 0.25 -4.18 -14.83
N ASP A 148 0.42 -5.22 -15.65
CA ASP A 148 0.84 -5.10 -17.05
C ASP A 148 -0.16 -4.29 -17.91
N ASP A 149 -1.44 -4.27 -17.54
CA ASP A 149 -2.46 -3.46 -18.22
C ASP A 149 -2.27 -1.95 -18.06
N LEU A 150 -1.53 -1.53 -17.04
CA LEU A 150 -1.20 -0.12 -16.78
C LEU A 150 -0.24 0.46 -17.83
N LYS A 151 0.49 -0.41 -18.57
CA LYS A 151 1.44 -0.08 -19.64
C LYS A 151 2.46 0.98 -19.24
N LEU A 152 2.94 0.91 -17.99
CA LEU A 152 3.93 1.86 -17.47
C LEU A 152 5.28 1.60 -18.14
N PRO A 153 5.96 2.63 -18.69
CA PRO A 153 7.24 2.45 -19.40
C PRO A 153 8.37 2.02 -18.45
N ASN A 154 8.34 2.56 -17.23
CA ASN A 154 9.28 2.23 -16.16
C ASN A 154 8.51 2.01 -14.88
N VAL A 155 9.00 1.13 -14.03
CA VAL A 155 8.51 0.96 -12.65
C VAL A 155 9.73 0.77 -11.76
N THR A 156 9.82 1.58 -10.70
CA THR A 156 10.92 1.54 -9.72
C THR A 156 10.55 0.68 -8.52
N LEU A 157 9.29 0.78 -8.08
CA LEU A 157 8.77 0.08 -6.91
C LEU A 157 7.35 -0.43 -7.16
N LEU A 158 7.11 -1.70 -6.86
CA LEU A 158 5.78 -2.27 -6.68
C LEU A 158 5.56 -2.48 -5.17
N LYS A 159 4.70 -1.68 -4.54
CA LYS A 159 4.17 -1.95 -3.20
C LYS A 159 2.84 -2.68 -3.38
N LEU A 160 2.73 -3.86 -2.78
CA LEU A 160 1.56 -4.73 -2.86
C LEU A 160 1.14 -5.15 -1.44
N ASP A 161 -0.02 -4.66 -1.04
CA ASP A 161 -0.69 -4.94 0.23
C ASP A 161 -2.16 -5.16 -0.13
N LEU A 162 -2.49 -6.40 -0.51
CA LEU A 162 -3.69 -6.74 -1.27
C LEU A 162 -4.57 -7.76 -0.57
N GLU A 163 -4.28 -7.98 0.72
CA GLU A 163 -5.11 -8.82 1.58
C GLU A 163 -5.36 -10.23 1.02
N GLY A 164 -4.26 -10.85 0.50
CA GLY A 164 -4.23 -12.22 -0.01
C GLY A 164 -4.29 -12.35 -1.53
N MET A 165 -4.16 -11.24 -2.29
CA MET A 165 -4.06 -11.25 -3.75
C MET A 165 -2.65 -10.93 -4.28
N GLU A 166 -1.63 -10.87 -3.43
CA GLU A 166 -0.25 -10.50 -3.77
C GLU A 166 0.32 -11.42 -4.85
N ARG A 167 0.12 -12.74 -4.72
CA ARG A 167 0.60 -13.72 -5.70
C ARG A 167 -0.09 -13.57 -7.06
N ASP A 168 -1.41 -13.33 -7.06
CA ASP A 168 -2.16 -13.09 -8.29
C ASP A 168 -1.69 -11.78 -8.96
N ALA A 169 -1.39 -10.74 -8.18
CA ALA A 169 -0.86 -9.47 -8.69
C ALA A 169 0.57 -9.61 -9.25
N LEU A 170 1.44 -10.43 -8.63
CA LEU A 170 2.77 -10.73 -9.18
C LEU A 170 2.68 -11.44 -10.54
N VAL A 171 1.72 -12.36 -10.70
CA VAL A 171 1.45 -12.99 -12.01
C VAL A 171 0.99 -11.93 -13.02
N GLY A 172 0.11 -11.02 -12.62
CA GLY A 172 -0.37 -9.92 -13.46
C GLY A 172 0.67 -8.82 -13.74
N ALA A 173 1.84 -8.88 -13.10
CA ALA A 173 2.95 -7.98 -13.30
C ALA A 173 4.13 -8.62 -14.05
N ALA A 174 3.96 -9.82 -14.60
CA ALA A 174 5.08 -10.62 -15.13
C ALA A 174 5.91 -9.89 -16.20
N ASP A 175 5.26 -9.18 -17.13
CA ASP A 175 5.95 -8.40 -18.16
C ASP A 175 6.64 -7.16 -17.58
N THR A 176 5.96 -6.44 -16.68
CA THR A 176 6.53 -5.29 -15.95
C THR A 176 7.74 -5.70 -15.12
N ILE A 177 7.67 -6.81 -14.38
CA ILE A 177 8.78 -7.35 -13.58
C ILE A 177 9.95 -7.74 -14.50
N ARG A 178 9.68 -8.46 -15.58
CA ARG A 178 10.73 -8.88 -16.54
C ARG A 178 11.44 -7.69 -17.17
N ARG A 179 10.71 -6.66 -17.53
CA ARG A 179 11.19 -5.48 -18.28
C ARG A 179 11.85 -4.43 -17.39
N CYS A 180 11.23 -4.12 -16.24
CA CYS A 180 11.67 -3.04 -15.37
C CYS A 180 12.53 -3.51 -14.20
N GLN A 181 12.44 -4.79 -13.79
CA GLN A 181 13.12 -5.31 -12.59
C GLN A 181 12.91 -4.38 -11.36
N PRO A 182 11.66 -3.99 -11.04
CA PRO A 182 11.40 -3.08 -9.93
C PRO A 182 11.77 -3.71 -8.59
N MET A 183 12.00 -2.93 -7.56
CA MET A 183 11.91 -3.43 -6.19
C MET A 183 10.47 -3.85 -5.91
N LEU A 184 10.29 -4.94 -5.16
CA LEU A 184 8.98 -5.38 -4.70
C LEU A 184 8.93 -5.16 -3.18
N TYR A 185 7.89 -4.52 -2.71
CA TYR A 185 7.58 -4.40 -1.29
C TYR A 185 6.20 -4.99 -1.07
N VAL A 186 6.15 -6.17 -0.47
CA VAL A 186 4.95 -7.01 -0.49
C VAL A 186 4.57 -7.39 0.93
N GLU A 187 3.31 -7.16 1.30
CA GLU A 187 2.75 -7.67 2.55
C GLU A 187 2.80 -9.20 2.59
N ASN A 188 3.23 -9.76 3.72
CA ASN A 188 3.38 -11.20 3.90
C ASN A 188 3.04 -11.61 5.34
N ASP A 189 1.87 -11.23 5.80
CA ASP A 189 1.36 -11.49 7.15
C ASP A 189 0.59 -12.82 7.28
N ARG A 190 0.23 -13.44 6.14
CA ARG A 190 -0.56 -14.69 6.08
C ARG A 190 0.36 -15.90 6.07
N GLU A 191 0.53 -16.53 7.23
CA GLU A 191 1.45 -17.68 7.42
C GLU A 191 1.23 -18.79 6.38
N GLU A 192 -0.04 -19.12 6.07
CA GLU A 192 -0.41 -20.17 5.13
C GLU A 192 0.02 -19.89 3.68
N HIS A 193 0.26 -18.63 3.32
CA HIS A 193 0.67 -18.22 1.97
C HIS A 193 2.10 -17.74 1.90
N SER A 194 2.73 -17.48 3.04
CA SER A 194 4.04 -16.84 3.16
C SER A 194 5.15 -17.57 2.40
N THR A 195 5.30 -18.87 2.62
CA THR A 195 6.32 -19.67 1.94
C THR A 195 6.16 -19.63 0.42
N ALA A 196 4.93 -19.80 -0.07
CA ALA A 196 4.66 -19.80 -1.51
C ALA A 196 4.91 -18.45 -2.16
N LEU A 197 4.60 -17.34 -1.47
CA LEU A 197 4.87 -15.97 -1.93
C LEU A 197 6.38 -15.70 -2.04
N LEU A 198 7.16 -16.11 -1.01
CA LEU A 198 8.62 -16.01 -1.03
C LEU A 198 9.25 -16.83 -2.18
N GLU A 199 8.78 -18.06 -2.40
CA GLU A 199 9.24 -18.91 -3.50
C GLU A 199 8.92 -18.29 -4.87
N ASP A 200 7.74 -17.68 -5.04
CA ASP A 200 7.37 -16.99 -6.27
C ASP A 200 8.34 -15.84 -6.56
N MET A 201 8.63 -14.99 -5.58
CA MET A 201 9.59 -13.89 -5.73
C MET A 201 11.03 -14.41 -6.00
N LYS A 202 11.46 -15.46 -5.30
CA LYS A 202 12.78 -16.08 -5.54
C LYS A 202 12.89 -16.66 -6.96
N ARG A 203 11.81 -17.30 -7.48
CA ARG A 203 11.74 -17.79 -8.88
C ARG A 203 11.80 -16.66 -9.92
N LEU A 204 11.24 -15.49 -9.60
CA LEU A 204 11.34 -14.29 -10.43
C LEU A 204 12.74 -13.66 -10.41
N GLY A 205 13.68 -14.20 -9.63
CA GLY A 205 15.07 -13.74 -9.60
C GLY A 205 15.36 -12.67 -8.55
N TYR A 206 14.58 -12.64 -7.47
CA TYR A 206 14.73 -11.69 -6.38
C TYR A 206 15.42 -12.29 -5.17
N ARG A 207 16.11 -11.44 -4.40
CA ARG A 207 16.55 -11.68 -3.03
C ARG A 207 15.53 -11.08 -2.08
N CYS A 208 15.02 -11.85 -1.12
CA CYS A 208 13.95 -11.47 -0.23
C CYS A 208 14.48 -11.18 1.18
N PHE A 209 13.96 -10.12 1.80
CA PHE A 209 14.35 -9.65 3.13
C PHE A 209 13.10 -9.27 3.93
N TRP A 210 13.04 -9.67 5.20
CA TRP A 210 11.97 -9.29 6.08
C TRP A 210 12.07 -7.83 6.48
N HIS A 211 10.95 -7.10 6.41
CA HIS A 211 10.78 -5.77 6.98
C HIS A 211 9.54 -5.78 7.87
N LYS A 212 9.74 -5.64 9.17
CA LYS A 212 8.67 -5.75 10.19
C LYS A 212 8.59 -4.48 11.03
N PRO A 213 8.23 -3.33 10.45
CA PRO A 213 8.16 -2.06 11.17
C PRO A 213 7.00 -2.07 12.17
N PRO A 214 7.17 -1.47 13.36
CA PRO A 214 6.08 -1.26 14.30
C PRO A 214 5.10 -0.24 13.75
N LEU A 215 3.82 -0.45 14.02
CA LEU A 215 2.78 0.50 13.61
C LEU A 215 2.88 1.83 14.38
N TYR A 216 3.35 1.77 15.62
CA TYR A 216 3.62 2.91 16.47
C TYR A 216 5.12 3.15 16.62
N ARG A 217 5.53 4.42 16.51
CA ARG A 217 6.86 4.86 16.96
C ARG A 217 6.77 5.95 18.02
N ARG A 218 7.72 5.95 18.96
CA ARG A 218 7.73 6.87 20.10
C ARG A 218 7.84 8.35 19.68
N HIS A 219 8.65 8.63 18.65
CA HIS A 219 8.86 9.97 18.09
C HIS A 219 7.98 10.17 16.85
N ASN A 220 6.65 10.03 17.04
CA ASN A 220 5.68 10.32 16.00
C ASN A 220 5.49 11.82 15.82
N PHE A 221 4.84 12.23 14.72
CA PHE A 221 4.72 13.64 14.35
C PHE A 221 4.06 14.54 15.40
N ARG A 222 3.15 13.99 16.22
CA ARG A 222 2.47 14.74 17.28
C ARG A 222 3.07 14.55 18.67
N ASP A 223 4.19 13.85 18.79
CA ASP A 223 4.86 13.48 20.06
C ASP A 223 3.91 12.82 21.08
N VAL A 224 2.92 12.06 20.60
CA VAL A 224 2.00 11.31 21.45
C VAL A 224 2.68 10.04 21.96
N ARG A 225 2.89 9.97 23.28
CA ARG A 225 3.62 8.86 23.92
C ARG A 225 2.76 7.62 24.19
N HIS A 226 1.44 7.79 24.20
CA HIS A 226 0.52 6.67 24.42
C HIS A 226 0.45 5.78 23.17
N ASN A 227 0.86 4.53 23.30
CA ASN A 227 0.82 3.53 22.24
C ASN A 227 -0.52 2.80 22.28
N ILE A 228 -1.39 3.04 21.27
CA ILE A 228 -2.65 2.30 21.11
C ILE A 228 -2.47 1.00 20.28
N PHE A 229 -1.26 0.71 19.80
CA PHE A 229 -0.90 -0.45 18.99
C PHE A 229 0.21 -1.29 19.63
N PRO A 230 0.12 -1.70 20.92
CA PRO A 230 1.20 -2.41 21.59
C PRO A 230 1.45 -3.76 20.90
N GLY A 231 2.69 -3.96 20.43
CA GLY A 231 3.10 -5.20 19.76
C GLY A 231 2.60 -5.37 18.32
N ILE A 232 1.87 -4.41 17.76
CA ILE A 232 1.42 -4.48 16.36
C ILE A 232 2.55 -4.05 15.43
N VAL A 233 2.87 -4.92 14.48
CA VAL A 233 3.86 -4.69 13.41
C VAL A 233 3.23 -5.01 12.06
N SER A 234 3.62 -4.29 11.02
CA SER A 234 3.37 -4.72 9.65
C SER A 234 4.37 -5.81 9.29
N VAL A 235 3.95 -6.85 8.58
CA VAL A 235 4.85 -7.93 8.16
C VAL A 235 5.00 -7.88 6.65
N ASN A 236 6.14 -7.35 6.20
CA ASN A 236 6.41 -7.13 4.80
C ASN A 236 7.71 -7.82 4.36
N VAL A 237 7.83 -8.02 3.05
CA VAL A 237 9.05 -8.48 2.40
C VAL A 237 9.51 -7.42 1.41
N LEU A 238 10.75 -6.94 1.58
CA LEU A 238 11.47 -6.26 0.52
C LEU A 238 12.13 -7.30 -0.36
N ALA A 239 11.80 -7.31 -1.66
CA ALA A 239 12.47 -8.15 -2.62
C ALA A 239 13.25 -7.29 -3.62
N LEU A 240 14.56 -7.51 -3.69
CA LEU A 240 15.50 -6.81 -4.56
C LEU A 240 15.89 -7.69 -5.75
N PRO A 241 15.88 -7.17 -6.99
CA PRO A 241 16.45 -7.89 -8.12
C PRO A 241 17.88 -8.34 -7.83
N LYS A 242 18.33 -9.48 -8.35
CA LYS A 242 19.66 -10.03 -8.06
C LYS A 242 20.83 -9.08 -8.35
N HIS A 243 20.66 -8.19 -9.33
CA HIS A 243 21.69 -7.20 -9.69
C HIS A 243 21.74 -6.00 -8.74
N ASP A 244 20.67 -5.75 -7.96
CA ASP A 244 20.65 -4.69 -6.95
C ASP A 244 21.42 -5.16 -5.71
N THR A 245 22.58 -4.59 -5.47
CA THR A 245 23.48 -4.98 -4.38
C THR A 245 23.31 -4.16 -3.11
N ARG A 246 22.33 -3.27 -3.07
CA ARG A 246 22.06 -2.45 -1.87
C ARG A 246 21.78 -3.35 -0.67
N ASP A 247 22.28 -2.89 0.48
CA ASP A 247 22.05 -3.49 1.77
C ASP A 247 21.25 -2.50 2.65
N PHE A 248 20.13 -2.94 3.16
CA PHE A 248 19.26 -2.15 4.03
C PHE A 248 19.32 -2.63 5.49
N GLY A 249 20.25 -3.54 5.82
CA GLY A 249 20.39 -4.11 7.17
C GLY A 249 19.21 -5.01 7.58
N LEU A 250 18.48 -5.57 6.62
CA LEU A 250 17.32 -6.42 6.87
C LEU A 250 17.71 -7.90 6.90
N GLU A 251 16.98 -8.69 7.70
CA GLU A 251 17.15 -10.14 7.77
C GLU A 251 16.66 -10.81 6.47
N ALA A 252 17.41 -11.80 5.97
CA ALA A 252 17.00 -12.59 4.81
C ALA A 252 15.72 -13.41 5.11
N ALA A 253 14.81 -13.43 4.12
CA ALA A 253 13.52 -14.12 4.19
C ALA A 253 13.54 -15.52 3.52
#